data_709f0958000274b47b238147c070730b
#
_entry.id   709f0958000274b47b238147c070730b
#
_cell.length_a   1.000
_cell.length_b   1.000
_cell.length_c   1.000
_cell.angle_alpha   90.00
_cell.angle_beta   90.00
_cell.angle_gamma   90.00
#
_symmetry.space_group_name_H-M   'P 1'
#
loop_
_entity.id
_entity.type
_entity.pdbx_description
1 polymer ?
#
loop_
_entity_poly.entity_id
_entity_poly.type
_entity_poly.pdbx_seq_one_letter_code
_entity_poly.pdbx_strand_id
1 'polypeptide(L)'
;MGTNEKNMTTGSPGKLIITFAIPLMLGNIFQQFYTMADTMIVGQVVGVEALAAVGAGDWLVWLVFGIMTGITQGFSILVAQFYGAREKENLKCAVAKSYIMTALLSVIVLAVSEGAVYHVLLFLQTPDNVIDLTMLYLRLIFAGIPIIAAYNIFAAILRALGNSRSPLIAMTVAALINVGLDLLFVAVFGWGVAGAAVATVIAQGFSALYCLMVLRKIPDIRLEKQNFYRQSAMSLRLLKVATPLAIQNVIISVGGLTVQYVVNGFGFLFVAGFTASNKLYGVLEMAAVSYGYAITTYVGQNLGAKKYQRIRKGVHSGTYMALLTSVVISGVMVLFGRNILSLFVSGEPEQIRQVLDIAYKYLFIMAIFLWVLYLLYVYRSAIQGLGNTLIPLASGIAEFVMRVSVALLLPKLIGEDGIFYAEICAWTSAAVLLFISYMIIIRKYKE
;
A
#
# COMPACT_ATOMS: atom_id res chain seq x y z
N MET A 1 19.95 -11.41 20.58
CA MET A 1 18.54 -11.04 20.27
C MET A 1 18.00 -12.16 19.40
N GLY A 2 16.99 -12.90 19.89
CA GLY A 2 16.35 -13.97 19.13
C GLY A 2 15.73 -13.43 17.86
N THR A 3 15.82 -14.20 16.78
CA THR A 3 15.19 -13.90 15.51
C THR A 3 13.67 -13.88 15.71
N ASN A 4 13.01 -12.75 15.39
CA ASN A 4 11.57 -12.52 15.63
C ASN A 4 10.68 -13.26 14.62
N GLU A 5 11.16 -14.31 14.00
CA GLU A 5 10.45 -15.10 13.00
C GLU A 5 9.37 -15.95 13.66
N LYS A 6 8.15 -15.86 13.15
CA LYS A 6 7.04 -16.71 13.59
C LYS A 6 6.69 -17.72 12.50
N ASN A 7 6.83 -18.99 12.84
CA ASN A 7 6.34 -20.07 11.99
C ASN A 7 4.80 -20.04 11.98
N MET A 8 4.21 -19.68 10.84
CA MET A 8 2.76 -19.61 10.68
C MET A 8 2.08 -20.99 10.51
N THR A 9 2.88 -22.08 10.43
CA THR A 9 2.38 -23.42 10.22
C THR A 9 2.01 -24.17 11.51
N THR A 10 2.26 -23.56 12.67
CA THR A 10 1.99 -24.13 14.01
C THR A 10 1.32 -23.11 14.92
N GLY A 11 0.56 -23.57 15.89
CA GLY A 11 -0.17 -22.70 16.84
C GLY A 11 -1.57 -22.29 16.36
N SER A 12 -2.26 -21.44 17.13
CA SER A 12 -3.61 -20.94 16.82
C SER A 12 -3.61 -19.99 15.64
N PRO A 13 -4.37 -20.26 14.55
CA PRO A 13 -4.42 -19.42 13.36
C PRO A 13 -4.76 -17.96 13.66
N GLY A 14 -5.81 -17.71 14.41
CA GLY A 14 -6.25 -16.36 14.73
C GLY A 14 -5.20 -15.57 15.52
N LYS A 15 -4.60 -16.18 16.56
CA LYS A 15 -3.53 -15.54 17.34
C LYS A 15 -2.31 -15.20 16.48
N LEU A 16 -1.95 -16.04 15.52
CA LEU A 16 -0.85 -15.80 14.60
C LEU A 16 -1.13 -14.61 13.68
N ILE A 17 -2.32 -14.56 13.08
CA ILE A 17 -2.73 -13.50 12.16
C ILE A 17 -2.78 -12.16 12.88
N ILE A 18 -3.47 -12.07 14.02
CA ILE A 18 -3.61 -10.79 14.74
C ILE A 18 -2.28 -10.27 15.30
N THR A 19 -1.46 -11.15 15.91
CA THR A 19 -0.14 -10.76 16.42
C THR A 19 0.85 -10.38 15.31
N PHE A 20 0.60 -10.79 14.09
CA PHE A 20 1.38 -10.38 12.92
C PHE A 20 0.83 -9.08 12.31
N ALA A 21 -0.49 -8.91 12.25
CA ALA A 21 -1.13 -7.75 11.66
C ALA A 21 -0.93 -6.46 12.50
N ILE A 22 -1.03 -6.55 13.84
CA ILE A 22 -0.90 -5.36 14.72
C ILE A 22 0.40 -4.58 14.50
N PRO A 23 1.60 -5.19 14.49
CA PRO A 23 2.83 -4.44 14.21
C PRO A 23 2.82 -3.77 12.83
N LEU A 24 2.24 -4.41 11.81
CA LEU A 24 2.13 -3.81 10.48
C LEU A 24 1.15 -2.64 10.46
N MET A 25 0.02 -2.74 11.16
CA MET A 25 -0.93 -1.63 11.32
C MET A 25 -0.24 -0.41 11.94
N LEU A 26 0.49 -0.61 13.03
CA LEU A 26 1.22 0.48 13.68
C LEU A 26 2.27 1.09 12.76
N GLY A 27 3.06 0.27 12.06
CA GLY A 27 4.07 0.75 11.11
C GLY A 27 3.46 1.58 9.97
N ASN A 28 2.36 1.11 9.40
CA ASN A 28 1.65 1.81 8.33
C ASN A 28 1.01 3.12 8.83
N ILE A 29 0.49 3.15 10.06
CA ILE A 29 -0.04 4.37 10.68
C ILE A 29 1.09 5.38 10.91
N PHE A 30 2.25 4.96 11.42
CA PHE A 30 3.41 5.85 11.55
C PHE A 30 3.89 6.39 10.21
N GLN A 31 3.85 5.55 9.16
CA GLN A 31 4.14 6.00 7.79
C GLN A 31 3.18 7.10 7.34
N GLN A 32 1.89 6.93 7.59
CA GLN A 32 0.89 7.93 7.23
C GLN A 32 1.10 9.26 7.97
N PHE A 33 1.44 9.19 9.26
CA PHE A 33 1.72 10.39 10.05
C PHE A 33 2.95 11.16 9.56
N TYR A 34 4.05 10.48 9.20
CA TYR A 34 5.19 11.22 8.69
C TYR A 34 4.91 11.85 7.32
N THR A 35 4.18 11.18 6.44
CA THR A 35 3.77 11.78 5.15
C THR A 35 2.93 13.04 5.35
N MET A 36 2.05 13.04 6.37
CA MET A 36 1.30 14.24 6.73
C MET A 36 2.20 15.34 7.31
N ALA A 37 3.16 14.97 8.16
CA ALA A 37 4.11 15.92 8.76
C ALA A 37 5.00 16.57 7.67
N ASP A 38 5.51 15.79 6.73
CA ASP A 38 6.28 16.25 5.57
C ASP A 38 5.49 17.31 4.76
N THR A 39 4.25 16.98 4.40
CA THR A 39 3.34 17.91 3.70
C THR A 39 3.10 19.20 4.51
N MET A 40 2.93 19.08 5.84
CA MET A 40 2.74 20.25 6.72
C MET A 40 3.99 21.13 6.81
N ILE A 41 5.18 20.53 6.95
CA ILE A 41 6.45 21.25 7.02
C ILE A 41 6.69 22.02 5.72
N VAL A 42 6.53 21.36 4.57
CA VAL A 42 6.66 22.01 3.26
C VAL A 42 5.68 23.17 3.11
N GLY A 43 4.41 22.95 3.44
CA GLY A 43 3.36 23.97 3.31
C GLY A 43 3.57 25.19 4.22
N GLN A 44 4.01 24.98 5.47
CA GLN A 44 4.19 26.07 6.43
C GLN A 44 5.51 26.82 6.27
N VAL A 45 6.58 26.13 5.87
CA VAL A 45 7.92 26.71 5.79
C VAL A 45 8.22 27.28 4.40
N VAL A 46 7.84 26.56 3.34
CA VAL A 46 8.17 26.96 1.95
C VAL A 46 7.03 27.75 1.32
N GLY A 47 5.78 27.39 1.64
CA GLY A 47 4.60 28.11 1.18
C GLY A 47 3.67 27.31 0.27
N VAL A 48 2.62 27.99 -0.21
CA VAL A 48 1.50 27.35 -0.92
C VAL A 48 1.91 26.76 -2.28
N GLU A 49 2.82 27.39 -3.00
CA GLU A 49 3.30 26.89 -4.29
C GLU A 49 4.05 25.54 -4.15
N ALA A 50 4.89 25.43 -3.10
CA ALA A 50 5.60 24.20 -2.80
C ALA A 50 4.65 23.08 -2.37
N LEU A 51 3.63 23.42 -1.57
CA LEU A 51 2.57 22.47 -1.19
C LEU A 51 1.80 21.99 -2.41
N ALA A 52 1.46 22.89 -3.33
CA ALA A 52 0.78 22.54 -4.58
C ALA A 52 1.67 21.66 -5.47
N ALA A 53 2.99 21.92 -5.50
CA ALA A 53 3.96 21.13 -6.26
C ALA A 53 4.06 19.69 -5.75
N VAL A 54 4.15 19.48 -4.43
CA VAL A 54 4.14 18.15 -3.82
C VAL A 54 2.82 17.44 -4.11
N GLY A 55 1.69 18.12 -3.89
CA GLY A 55 0.37 17.55 -4.13
C GLY A 55 0.12 17.15 -5.58
N ALA A 56 0.60 17.94 -6.55
CA ALA A 56 0.52 17.59 -7.98
C ALA A 56 1.34 16.33 -8.33
N GLY A 57 2.43 16.08 -7.59
CA GLY A 57 3.29 14.92 -7.76
C GLY A 57 2.78 13.63 -7.08
N ASP A 58 1.94 13.73 -6.04
CA ASP A 58 1.55 12.61 -5.17
C ASP A 58 1.01 11.40 -5.95
N TRP A 59 0.15 11.62 -6.93
CA TRP A 59 -0.44 10.54 -7.73
C TRP A 59 0.59 9.78 -8.57
N LEU A 60 1.60 10.49 -9.09
CA LEU A 60 2.69 9.86 -9.85
C LEU A 60 3.60 9.04 -8.92
N VAL A 61 3.89 9.57 -7.73
CA VAL A 61 4.62 8.83 -6.69
C VAL A 61 3.84 7.56 -6.30
N TRP A 62 2.54 7.67 -6.08
CA TRP A 62 1.66 6.55 -5.75
C TRP A 62 1.65 5.47 -6.83
N LEU A 63 1.55 5.88 -8.09
CA LEU A 63 1.58 4.97 -9.25
C LEU A 63 2.90 4.20 -9.30
N VAL A 64 4.03 4.91 -9.24
CA VAL A 64 5.37 4.33 -9.36
C VAL A 64 5.68 3.41 -8.16
N PHE A 65 5.36 3.84 -6.95
CA PHE A 65 5.55 3.03 -5.74
C PHE A 65 4.61 1.82 -5.72
N GLY A 66 3.39 1.97 -6.24
CA GLY A 66 2.44 0.87 -6.41
C GLY A 66 3.00 -0.25 -7.30
N ILE A 67 3.68 0.09 -8.40
CA ILE A 67 4.36 -0.88 -9.27
C ILE A 67 5.41 -1.66 -8.46
N MET A 68 6.30 -0.95 -7.76
CA MET A 68 7.37 -1.59 -6.98
C MET A 68 6.84 -2.44 -5.83
N THR A 69 5.78 -1.97 -5.16
CA THR A 69 5.11 -2.73 -4.09
C THR A 69 4.47 -4.00 -4.64
N GLY A 70 3.77 -3.93 -5.78
CA GLY A 70 3.18 -5.11 -6.43
C GLY A 70 4.23 -6.16 -6.81
N ILE A 71 5.36 -5.71 -7.38
CA ILE A 71 6.48 -6.58 -7.74
C ILE A 71 7.06 -7.29 -6.50
N THR A 72 7.42 -6.53 -5.48
CA THR A 72 8.07 -7.07 -4.28
C THR A 72 7.13 -7.95 -3.45
N GLN A 73 5.84 -7.61 -3.39
CA GLN A 73 4.82 -8.45 -2.77
C GLN A 73 4.65 -9.76 -3.52
N GLY A 74 4.62 -9.73 -4.86
CA GLY A 74 4.55 -10.94 -5.68
C GLY A 74 5.72 -11.89 -5.44
N PHE A 75 6.95 -11.36 -5.33
CA PHE A 75 8.13 -12.17 -5.01
C PHE A 75 8.02 -12.80 -3.61
N SER A 76 7.51 -12.07 -2.64
CA SER A 76 7.37 -12.55 -1.26
C SER A 76 6.41 -13.73 -1.12
N ILE A 77 5.43 -13.90 -2.03
CA ILE A 77 4.51 -15.03 -2.02
C ILE A 77 5.27 -16.35 -2.20
N LEU A 78 6.17 -16.42 -3.19
CA LEU A 78 6.98 -17.63 -3.41
C LEU A 78 7.96 -17.87 -2.27
N VAL A 79 8.55 -16.81 -1.71
CA VAL A 79 9.41 -16.90 -0.53
C VAL A 79 8.65 -17.51 0.66
N ALA A 80 7.41 -17.06 0.92
CA ALA A 80 6.57 -17.61 1.98
C ALA A 80 6.23 -19.10 1.75
N GLN A 81 5.94 -19.49 0.51
CA GLN A 81 5.64 -20.87 0.15
C GLN A 81 6.86 -21.77 0.36
N PHE A 82 8.05 -21.39 -0.13
CA PHE A 82 9.28 -22.17 0.07
C PHE A 82 9.71 -22.26 1.54
N TYR A 83 9.53 -21.15 2.28
CA TYR A 83 9.77 -21.15 3.72
C TYR A 83 8.84 -22.13 4.46
N GLY A 84 7.55 -22.14 4.14
CA GLY A 84 6.58 -23.08 4.68
C GLY A 84 6.87 -24.53 4.30
N ALA A 85 7.34 -24.78 3.08
CA ALA A 85 7.74 -26.10 2.58
C ALA A 85 9.05 -26.60 3.18
N ARG A 86 9.82 -25.75 3.87
CA ARG A 86 11.19 -26.02 4.37
C ARG A 86 12.19 -26.37 3.26
N GLU A 87 11.94 -25.87 2.06
CA GLU A 87 12.80 -26.06 0.89
C GLU A 87 13.93 -25.00 0.87
N LYS A 88 14.96 -25.20 1.71
CA LYS A 88 16.01 -24.20 1.94
C LYS A 88 16.70 -23.73 0.67
N GLU A 89 17.02 -24.61 -0.25
CA GLU A 89 17.71 -24.28 -1.50
C GLU A 89 16.83 -23.42 -2.44
N ASN A 90 15.55 -23.79 -2.59
CA ASN A 90 14.58 -23.00 -3.36
C ASN A 90 14.29 -21.65 -2.70
N LEU A 91 14.23 -21.62 -1.36
CA LEU A 91 14.09 -20.40 -0.57
C LEU A 91 15.23 -19.43 -0.83
N LYS A 92 16.50 -19.90 -0.67
CA LYS A 92 17.70 -19.09 -0.93
C LYS A 92 17.74 -18.60 -2.38
N CYS A 93 17.43 -19.47 -3.34
CA CYS A 93 17.38 -19.12 -4.75
C CYS A 93 16.30 -18.05 -5.03
N ALA A 94 15.08 -18.21 -4.47
CA ALA A 94 14.00 -17.24 -4.63
C ALA A 94 14.39 -15.88 -4.02
N VAL A 95 15.00 -15.84 -2.84
CA VAL A 95 15.48 -14.60 -2.20
C VAL A 95 16.57 -13.93 -3.05
N ALA A 96 17.59 -14.68 -3.50
CA ALA A 96 18.67 -14.16 -4.33
C ALA A 96 18.16 -13.57 -5.65
N LYS A 97 17.28 -14.31 -6.34
CA LYS A 97 16.66 -13.84 -7.59
C LYS A 97 15.73 -12.65 -7.37
N SER A 98 15.00 -12.60 -6.25
CA SER A 98 14.17 -11.44 -5.90
C SER A 98 15.02 -10.18 -5.75
N TYR A 99 16.21 -10.25 -5.14
CA TYR A 99 17.12 -9.10 -5.05
C TYR A 99 17.57 -8.62 -6.43
N ILE A 100 18.05 -9.54 -7.29
CA ILE A 100 18.49 -9.18 -8.66
C ILE A 100 17.32 -8.56 -9.44
N MET A 101 16.17 -9.22 -9.44
CA MET A 101 15.01 -8.77 -10.20
C MET A 101 14.48 -7.42 -9.70
N THR A 102 14.44 -7.21 -8.39
CA THR A 102 14.04 -5.92 -7.83
C THR A 102 15.01 -4.82 -8.22
N ALA A 103 16.33 -5.06 -8.13
CA ALA A 103 17.33 -4.08 -8.55
C ALA A 103 17.22 -3.75 -10.04
N LEU A 104 17.08 -4.77 -10.90
CA LEU A 104 16.93 -4.56 -12.35
C LEU A 104 15.64 -3.78 -12.68
N LEU A 105 14.51 -4.21 -12.11
CA LEU A 105 13.22 -3.57 -12.37
C LEU A 105 13.16 -2.15 -11.78
N SER A 106 13.80 -1.88 -10.64
CA SER A 106 13.87 -0.53 -10.07
C SER A 106 14.62 0.45 -10.98
N VAL A 107 15.70 -0.01 -11.64
CA VAL A 107 16.42 0.81 -12.61
C VAL A 107 15.58 1.06 -13.88
N ILE A 108 14.84 0.06 -14.35
CA ILE A 108 13.92 0.22 -15.48
C ILE A 108 12.81 1.22 -15.14
N VAL A 109 12.18 1.06 -13.98
CA VAL A 109 11.11 1.97 -13.52
C VAL A 109 11.66 3.39 -13.33
N LEU A 110 12.85 3.54 -12.74
CA LEU A 110 13.53 4.83 -12.63
C LEU A 110 13.72 5.48 -14.00
N ALA A 111 14.31 4.76 -14.97
CA ALA A 111 14.58 5.30 -16.30
C ALA A 111 13.30 5.71 -17.04
N VAL A 112 12.24 4.89 -16.93
CA VAL A 112 10.93 5.20 -17.54
C VAL A 112 10.29 6.41 -16.86
N SER A 113 10.32 6.47 -15.51
CA SER A 113 9.71 7.57 -14.75
C SER A 113 10.43 8.90 -15.03
N GLU A 114 11.76 8.90 -15.03
CA GLU A 114 12.55 10.10 -15.35
C GLU A 114 12.32 10.60 -16.80
N GLY A 115 12.24 9.67 -17.76
CA GLY A 115 11.97 10.03 -19.14
C GLY A 115 10.55 10.52 -19.40
N ALA A 116 9.58 10.02 -18.62
CA ALA A 116 8.16 10.33 -18.82
C ALA A 116 7.66 11.53 -18.00
N VAL A 117 8.31 11.89 -16.87
CA VAL A 117 7.79 12.83 -15.86
C VAL A 117 7.32 14.15 -16.47
N TYR A 118 8.12 14.79 -17.34
CA TYR A 118 7.79 16.06 -17.96
C TYR A 118 6.52 15.97 -18.83
N HIS A 119 6.46 14.95 -19.70
CA HIS A 119 5.32 14.75 -20.60
C HIS A 119 4.03 14.41 -19.84
N VAL A 120 4.15 13.67 -18.73
CA VAL A 120 3.01 13.35 -17.90
C VAL A 120 2.50 14.58 -17.15
N LEU A 121 3.38 15.43 -16.62
CA LEU A 121 2.97 16.68 -15.97
C LEU A 121 2.28 17.64 -16.94
N LEU A 122 2.75 17.75 -18.18
CA LEU A 122 2.08 18.51 -19.23
C LEU A 122 0.70 17.92 -19.56
N PHE A 123 0.61 16.59 -19.70
CA PHE A 123 -0.65 15.90 -19.96
C PHE A 123 -1.67 16.13 -18.85
N LEU A 124 -1.21 16.18 -17.57
CA LEU A 124 -2.05 16.48 -16.41
C LEU A 124 -2.37 17.96 -16.25
N GLN A 125 -1.93 18.81 -17.19
CA GLN A 125 -2.16 20.26 -17.15
C GLN A 125 -1.68 20.91 -15.85
N THR A 126 -0.51 20.47 -15.36
CA THR A 126 0.11 21.05 -14.17
C THR A 126 0.38 22.54 -14.44
N PRO A 127 -0.02 23.47 -13.56
CA PRO A 127 0.18 24.91 -13.77
C PRO A 127 1.65 25.31 -13.95
N ASP A 128 1.92 26.25 -14.85
CA ASP A 128 3.29 26.67 -15.21
C ASP A 128 4.11 27.17 -14.00
N ASN A 129 3.46 27.80 -13.02
CA ASN A 129 4.12 28.30 -11.81
C ASN A 129 4.54 27.21 -10.82
N VAL A 130 4.04 25.97 -10.97
CA VAL A 130 4.34 24.83 -10.07
C VAL A 130 5.08 23.70 -10.79
N ILE A 131 5.07 23.64 -12.11
CA ILE A 131 5.59 22.50 -12.89
C ILE A 131 7.08 22.25 -12.61
N ASP A 132 7.88 23.30 -12.51
CA ASP A 132 9.33 23.18 -12.28
C ASP A 132 9.62 22.64 -10.87
N LEU A 133 8.88 23.10 -9.85
CA LEU A 133 9.02 22.61 -8.48
C LEU A 133 8.53 21.15 -8.37
N THR A 134 7.42 20.82 -9.03
CA THR A 134 6.89 19.45 -9.09
C THR A 134 7.88 18.53 -9.78
N MET A 135 8.46 18.96 -10.88
CA MET A 135 9.46 18.18 -11.63
C MET A 135 10.72 17.94 -10.80
N LEU A 136 11.23 18.96 -10.10
CA LEU A 136 12.38 18.83 -9.19
C LEU A 136 12.09 17.84 -8.07
N TYR A 137 10.93 17.96 -7.40
CA TYR A 137 10.50 17.05 -6.36
C TYR A 137 10.43 15.60 -6.86
N LEU A 138 9.73 15.37 -7.98
CA LEU A 138 9.53 14.03 -8.55
C LEU A 138 10.84 13.41 -9.01
N ARG A 139 11.74 14.15 -9.66
CA ARG A 139 13.05 13.61 -10.07
C ARG A 139 13.88 13.14 -8.89
N LEU A 140 13.89 13.89 -7.79
CA LEU A 140 14.61 13.50 -6.58
C LEU A 140 14.00 12.25 -5.94
N ILE A 141 12.66 12.17 -5.87
CA ILE A 141 11.96 10.96 -5.39
C ILE A 141 12.22 9.76 -6.31
N PHE A 142 12.17 9.95 -7.63
CA PHE A 142 12.40 8.89 -8.60
C PHE A 142 13.86 8.41 -8.59
N ALA A 143 14.83 9.31 -8.42
CA ALA A 143 16.22 8.92 -8.19
C ALA A 143 16.37 7.99 -6.97
N GLY A 144 15.48 8.13 -5.98
CA GLY A 144 15.37 7.25 -4.80
C GLY A 144 14.70 5.88 -5.05
N ILE A 145 14.10 5.63 -6.23
CA ILE A 145 13.37 4.37 -6.50
C ILE A 145 14.17 3.11 -6.16
N PRO A 146 15.46 2.97 -6.51
CA PRO A 146 16.23 1.78 -6.14
C PRO A 146 16.33 1.57 -4.62
N ILE A 147 16.44 2.63 -3.85
CA ILE A 147 16.51 2.59 -2.37
C ILE A 147 15.15 2.16 -1.80
N ILE A 148 14.08 2.76 -2.29
CA ILE A 148 12.71 2.45 -1.88
C ILE A 148 12.35 1.00 -2.24
N ALA A 149 12.75 0.55 -3.43
CA ALA A 149 12.57 -0.82 -3.88
C ALA A 149 13.36 -1.82 -3.01
N ALA A 150 14.57 -1.46 -2.58
CA ALA A 150 15.37 -2.26 -1.67
C ALA A 150 14.68 -2.40 -0.30
N TYR A 151 14.15 -1.30 0.26
CA TYR A 151 13.33 -1.39 1.48
C TYR A 151 12.13 -2.32 1.27
N ASN A 152 11.37 -2.10 0.20
CA ASN A 152 10.15 -2.88 -0.08
C ASN A 152 10.43 -4.38 -0.17
N ILE A 153 11.48 -4.80 -0.89
CA ILE A 153 11.82 -6.24 -1.01
C ILE A 153 12.33 -6.82 0.30
N PHE A 154 13.18 -6.09 1.04
CA PHE A 154 13.68 -6.59 2.32
C PHE A 154 12.55 -6.74 3.35
N ALA A 155 11.65 -5.75 3.45
CA ALA A 155 10.48 -5.81 4.30
C ALA A 155 9.51 -6.93 3.86
N ALA A 156 9.30 -7.12 2.55
CA ALA A 156 8.45 -8.17 2.02
C ALA A 156 9.00 -9.58 2.33
N ILE A 157 10.31 -9.79 2.23
CA ILE A 157 10.95 -11.06 2.61
C ILE A 157 10.83 -11.29 4.13
N LEU A 158 11.10 -10.28 4.97
CA LEU A 158 10.91 -10.38 6.42
C LEU A 158 9.47 -10.80 6.76
N ARG A 159 8.48 -10.17 6.13
CA ARG A 159 7.07 -10.56 6.28
C ARG A 159 6.83 -12.01 5.84
N ALA A 160 7.36 -12.41 4.69
CA ALA A 160 7.22 -13.78 4.17
C ALA A 160 7.77 -14.84 5.14
N LEU A 161 8.84 -14.50 5.88
CA LEU A 161 9.45 -15.34 6.92
C LEU A 161 8.72 -15.27 8.28
N GLY A 162 7.64 -14.50 8.37
CA GLY A 162 6.87 -14.37 9.61
C GLY A 162 7.36 -13.27 10.57
N ASN A 163 8.23 -12.37 10.13
CA ASN A 163 8.73 -11.24 10.93
C ASN A 163 8.04 -9.94 10.52
N SER A 164 7.03 -9.52 11.29
CA SER A 164 6.34 -8.23 11.12
C SER A 164 6.90 -7.11 12.01
N ARG A 165 7.67 -7.45 13.04
CA ARG A 165 8.20 -6.48 14.01
C ARG A 165 9.36 -5.67 13.43
N SER A 166 10.24 -6.31 12.68
CA SER A 166 11.40 -5.60 12.11
C SER A 166 11.00 -4.55 11.09
N PRO A 167 10.07 -4.79 10.14
CA PRO A 167 9.52 -3.72 9.31
C PRO A 167 8.86 -2.58 10.11
N LEU A 168 8.13 -2.88 11.21
CA LEU A 168 7.57 -1.85 12.09
C LEU A 168 8.68 -0.94 12.66
N ILE A 169 9.73 -1.55 13.24
CA ILE A 169 10.84 -0.79 13.83
C ILE A 169 11.51 0.08 12.76
N ALA A 170 11.76 -0.51 11.57
CA ALA A 170 12.34 0.22 10.44
C ALA A 170 11.51 1.46 10.09
N MET A 171 10.19 1.30 9.94
CA MET A 171 9.27 2.40 9.58
C MET A 171 9.17 3.46 10.68
N THR A 172 9.10 3.04 11.95
CA THR A 172 9.02 3.98 13.07
C THR A 172 10.29 4.83 13.16
N VAL A 173 11.47 4.21 13.04
CA VAL A 173 12.74 4.94 13.05
C VAL A 173 12.86 5.85 11.83
N ALA A 174 12.50 5.36 10.65
CA ALA A 174 12.50 6.18 9.44
C ALA A 174 11.57 7.39 9.53
N ALA A 175 10.38 7.23 10.12
CA ALA A 175 9.46 8.34 10.33
C ALA A 175 10.10 9.45 11.20
N LEU A 176 10.76 9.07 12.28
CA LEU A 176 11.46 10.04 13.15
C LEU A 176 12.65 10.70 12.44
N ILE A 177 13.43 9.93 11.67
CA ILE A 177 14.55 10.45 10.88
C ILE A 177 14.02 11.41 9.81
N ASN A 178 12.96 11.03 9.09
CA ASN A 178 12.38 11.86 8.04
C ASN A 178 11.93 13.22 8.60
N VAL A 179 11.11 13.25 9.65
CA VAL A 179 10.66 14.51 10.26
C VAL A 179 11.85 15.36 10.73
N GLY A 180 12.87 14.75 11.33
CA GLY A 180 14.09 15.47 11.75
C GLY A 180 14.87 16.05 10.56
N LEU A 181 14.99 15.30 9.47
CA LEU A 181 15.66 15.76 8.25
C LEU A 181 14.84 16.80 7.49
N ASP A 182 13.51 16.69 7.48
CA ASP A 182 12.64 17.70 6.90
C ASP A 182 12.81 19.04 7.60
N LEU A 183 12.80 19.06 8.92
CA LEU A 183 13.07 20.27 9.69
C LEU A 183 14.47 20.82 9.38
N LEU A 184 15.48 19.97 9.27
CA LEU A 184 16.84 20.40 8.97
C LEU A 184 16.99 20.92 7.54
N PHE A 185 16.52 20.17 6.54
CA PHE A 185 16.75 20.49 5.13
C PHE A 185 15.77 21.57 4.64
N VAL A 186 14.52 21.54 5.07
CA VAL A 186 13.49 22.48 4.62
C VAL A 186 13.55 23.75 5.46
N ALA A 187 13.52 23.66 6.82
CA ALA A 187 13.42 24.84 7.67
C ALA A 187 14.77 25.50 7.96
N VAL A 188 15.85 24.71 8.19
CA VAL A 188 17.16 25.29 8.54
C VAL A 188 17.99 25.60 7.30
N PHE A 189 18.11 24.65 6.35
CA PHE A 189 18.93 24.84 5.15
C PHE A 189 18.18 25.54 4.01
N GLY A 190 16.86 25.63 4.06
CA GLY A 190 16.06 26.32 3.05
C GLY A 190 16.01 25.62 1.68
N TRP A 191 16.20 24.28 1.65
CA TRP A 191 16.20 23.53 0.38
C TRP A 191 14.80 23.33 -0.25
N GLY A 192 13.75 23.82 0.39
CA GLY A 192 12.38 23.75 -0.12
C GLY A 192 11.92 22.30 -0.39
N VAL A 193 11.21 22.10 -1.50
CA VAL A 193 10.68 20.76 -1.89
C VAL A 193 11.79 19.73 -2.13
N ALA A 194 12.98 20.17 -2.55
CA ALA A 194 14.12 19.28 -2.71
C ALA A 194 14.58 18.69 -1.38
N GLY A 195 14.53 19.50 -0.30
CA GLY A 195 14.86 19.06 1.06
C GLY A 195 13.95 17.92 1.52
N ALA A 196 12.65 18.06 1.33
CA ALA A 196 11.66 17.04 1.67
C ALA A 196 11.86 15.74 0.87
N ALA A 197 12.08 15.84 -0.44
CA ALA A 197 12.36 14.67 -1.28
C ALA A 197 13.61 13.92 -0.84
N VAL A 198 14.71 14.64 -0.57
CA VAL A 198 15.97 14.04 -0.11
C VAL A 198 15.81 13.42 1.28
N ALA A 199 15.12 14.08 2.21
CA ALA A 199 14.85 13.56 3.54
C ALA A 199 14.09 12.22 3.47
N THR A 200 13.06 12.15 2.62
CA THR A 200 12.29 10.93 2.38
C THR A 200 13.17 9.79 1.85
N VAL A 201 14.01 10.05 0.85
CA VAL A 201 14.90 9.03 0.27
C VAL A 201 15.93 8.55 1.30
N ILE A 202 16.52 9.44 2.10
CA ILE A 202 17.46 9.08 3.17
C ILE A 202 16.76 8.21 4.24
N ALA A 203 15.57 8.61 4.70
CA ALA A 203 14.81 7.85 5.70
C ALA A 203 14.47 6.43 5.19
N GLN A 204 14.07 6.30 3.93
CA GLN A 204 13.87 5.00 3.29
C GLN A 204 15.18 4.17 3.20
N GLY A 205 16.31 4.83 2.97
CA GLY A 205 17.62 4.21 2.99
C GLY A 205 17.99 3.59 4.35
N PHE A 206 17.68 4.28 5.44
CA PHE A 206 17.84 3.74 6.80
C PHE A 206 16.94 2.53 7.02
N SER A 207 15.68 2.59 6.57
CA SER A 207 14.76 1.44 6.65
C SER A 207 15.29 0.23 5.88
N ALA A 208 15.78 0.45 4.66
CA ALA A 208 16.36 -0.60 3.82
C ALA A 208 17.58 -1.25 4.50
N LEU A 209 18.50 -0.42 5.01
CA LEU A 209 19.70 -0.87 5.70
C LEU A 209 19.35 -1.67 6.95
N TYR A 210 18.43 -1.19 7.78
CA TYR A 210 18.00 -1.91 8.97
C TYR A 210 17.38 -3.28 8.63
N CYS A 211 16.46 -3.33 7.67
CA CYS A 211 15.85 -4.58 7.21
C CYS A 211 16.90 -5.55 6.65
N LEU A 212 17.88 -5.06 5.87
CA LEU A 212 18.99 -5.87 5.35
C LEU A 212 19.86 -6.44 6.49
N MET A 213 20.17 -5.62 7.50
CA MET A 213 20.95 -6.10 8.66
C MET A 213 20.21 -7.21 9.43
N VAL A 214 18.90 -7.11 9.56
CA VAL A 214 18.07 -8.16 10.17
C VAL A 214 18.07 -9.42 9.30
N LEU A 215 17.87 -9.30 7.99
CA LEU A 215 17.86 -10.43 7.06
C LEU A 215 19.20 -11.20 7.07
N ARG A 216 20.32 -10.50 7.13
CA ARG A 216 21.66 -11.13 7.20
C ARG A 216 21.88 -12.01 8.44
N LYS A 217 21.11 -11.79 9.50
CA LYS A 217 21.19 -12.59 10.75
C LYS A 217 20.32 -13.85 10.70
N ILE A 218 19.51 -14.05 9.67
CA ILE A 218 18.60 -15.19 9.53
C ILE A 218 19.37 -16.34 8.84
N PRO A 219 19.63 -17.48 9.54
CA PRO A 219 20.44 -18.57 8.98
C PRO A 219 19.82 -19.21 7.74
N ASP A 220 18.50 -19.36 7.71
CA ASP A 220 17.77 -20.05 6.63
C ASP A 220 17.88 -19.35 5.26
N ILE A 221 18.19 -18.06 5.25
CA ILE A 221 18.35 -17.25 4.03
C ILE A 221 19.77 -16.70 3.85
N ARG A 222 20.76 -17.31 4.51
CA ARG A 222 22.18 -16.97 4.28
C ARG A 222 22.55 -17.34 2.85
N LEU A 223 22.74 -16.30 2.01
CA LEU A 223 22.99 -16.47 0.58
C LEU A 223 24.45 -16.78 0.30
N GLU A 224 24.66 -17.68 -0.65
CA GLU A 224 25.96 -18.05 -1.23
C GLU A 224 25.99 -17.66 -2.70
N LYS A 225 27.18 -17.50 -3.29
CA LYS A 225 27.34 -17.12 -4.70
C LYS A 225 26.53 -18.01 -5.65
N GLN A 226 26.50 -19.32 -5.40
CA GLN A 226 25.74 -20.28 -6.23
C GLN A 226 24.24 -20.00 -6.27
N ASN A 227 23.64 -19.39 -5.23
CA ASN A 227 22.20 -19.09 -5.20
C ASN A 227 21.80 -18.04 -6.25
N PHE A 228 22.73 -17.17 -6.66
CA PHE A 228 22.50 -16.14 -7.67
C PHE A 228 22.51 -16.68 -9.10
N TYR A 229 23.24 -17.77 -9.38
CA TYR A 229 23.37 -18.36 -10.73
C TYR A 229 22.48 -19.57 -10.96
N ARG A 230 22.07 -20.25 -9.90
CA ARG A 230 21.24 -21.45 -9.96
C ARG A 230 19.83 -21.14 -10.44
N GLN A 231 19.22 -22.04 -11.20
CA GLN A 231 17.80 -22.01 -11.60
C GLN A 231 17.33 -20.71 -12.27
N SER A 232 17.68 -20.50 -13.54
CA SER A 232 17.16 -19.38 -14.36
C SER A 232 15.62 -19.36 -14.43
N ALA A 233 14.97 -20.53 -14.39
CA ALA A 233 13.52 -20.67 -14.32
C ALA A 233 12.88 -20.01 -13.09
N MET A 234 13.61 -19.81 -11.98
CA MET A 234 13.09 -19.14 -10.79
C MET A 234 12.73 -17.67 -11.07
N SER A 235 13.54 -16.95 -11.85
CA SER A 235 13.25 -15.56 -12.23
C SER A 235 11.95 -15.45 -12.99
N LEU A 236 11.71 -16.36 -13.96
CA LEU A 236 10.45 -16.39 -14.72
C LEU A 236 9.25 -16.71 -13.81
N ARG A 237 9.42 -17.63 -12.85
CA ARG A 237 8.38 -17.98 -11.88
C ARG A 237 8.03 -16.79 -10.97
N LEU A 238 9.04 -16.04 -10.50
CA LEU A 238 8.86 -14.82 -9.74
C LEU A 238 8.09 -13.76 -10.54
N LEU A 239 8.50 -13.50 -11.79
CA LEU A 239 7.82 -12.55 -12.66
C LEU A 239 6.36 -12.93 -12.96
N LYS A 240 6.08 -14.21 -13.24
CA LYS A 240 4.70 -14.67 -13.46
C LYS A 240 3.76 -14.38 -12.29
N VAL A 241 4.28 -14.41 -11.06
CA VAL A 241 3.48 -14.10 -9.86
C VAL A 241 3.42 -12.59 -9.63
N ALA A 242 4.50 -11.85 -9.86
CA ALA A 242 4.60 -10.43 -9.53
C ALA A 242 3.95 -9.50 -10.57
N THR A 243 4.09 -9.80 -11.86
CA THR A 243 3.58 -8.93 -12.94
C THR A 243 2.07 -8.65 -12.83
N PRO A 244 1.19 -9.64 -12.57
CA PRO A 244 -0.23 -9.35 -12.41
C PRO A 244 -0.53 -8.41 -11.23
N LEU A 245 0.24 -8.48 -10.13
CA LEU A 245 0.05 -7.61 -8.98
C LEU A 245 0.52 -6.18 -9.26
N ALA A 246 1.61 -6.01 -9.99
CA ALA A 246 2.06 -4.70 -10.43
C ALA A 246 1.02 -4.05 -11.35
N ILE A 247 0.51 -4.79 -12.35
CA ILE A 247 -0.55 -4.31 -13.25
C ILE A 247 -1.83 -3.97 -12.46
N GLN A 248 -2.22 -4.80 -11.49
CA GLN A 248 -3.36 -4.53 -10.63
C GLN A 248 -3.23 -3.18 -9.90
N ASN A 249 -2.07 -2.89 -9.31
CA ASN A 249 -1.84 -1.62 -8.63
C ASN A 249 -1.90 -0.43 -9.57
N VAL A 250 -1.37 -0.56 -10.80
CA VAL A 250 -1.51 0.48 -11.84
C VAL A 250 -2.99 0.74 -12.16
N ILE A 251 -3.77 -0.32 -12.40
CA ILE A 251 -5.20 -0.21 -12.73
C ILE A 251 -5.98 0.48 -11.59
N ILE A 252 -5.71 0.11 -10.34
CA ILE A 252 -6.36 0.72 -9.16
C ILE A 252 -5.99 2.20 -9.07
N SER A 253 -4.71 2.56 -9.28
CA SER A 253 -4.25 3.96 -9.25
C SER A 253 -4.90 4.80 -10.35
N VAL A 254 -5.02 4.29 -11.56
CA VAL A 254 -5.70 4.97 -12.68
C VAL A 254 -7.20 5.15 -12.36
N GLY A 255 -7.83 4.18 -11.71
CA GLY A 255 -9.20 4.30 -11.23
C GLY A 255 -9.39 5.44 -10.24
N GLY A 256 -8.48 5.59 -9.28
CA GLY A 256 -8.48 6.71 -8.32
C GLY A 256 -8.32 8.07 -8.98
N LEU A 257 -7.41 8.18 -9.97
CA LEU A 257 -7.23 9.39 -10.78
C LEU A 257 -8.53 9.80 -11.51
N THR A 258 -9.27 8.82 -12.04
CA THR A 258 -10.54 9.10 -12.72
C THR A 258 -11.60 9.66 -11.76
N VAL A 259 -11.70 9.12 -10.54
CA VAL A 259 -12.58 9.67 -9.51
C VAL A 259 -12.18 11.10 -9.17
N GLN A 260 -10.88 11.35 -8.95
CA GLN A 260 -10.38 12.69 -8.65
C GLN A 260 -10.71 13.70 -9.77
N TYR A 261 -10.59 13.28 -11.04
CA TYR A 261 -10.96 14.12 -12.17
C TYR A 261 -12.45 14.53 -12.12
N VAL A 262 -13.35 13.60 -11.81
CA VAL A 262 -14.79 13.90 -11.69
C VAL A 262 -15.06 14.82 -10.49
N VAL A 263 -14.43 14.54 -9.35
CA VAL A 263 -14.57 15.35 -8.11
C VAL A 263 -14.13 16.80 -8.35
N ASN A 264 -13.07 17.02 -9.11
CA ASN A 264 -12.58 18.37 -9.43
C ASN A 264 -13.63 19.20 -10.20
N GLY A 265 -14.57 18.56 -10.87
CA GLY A 265 -15.68 19.23 -11.56
C GLY A 265 -16.80 19.74 -10.64
N PHE A 266 -16.85 19.34 -9.36
CA PHE A 266 -17.93 19.72 -8.43
C PHE A 266 -17.67 21.02 -7.65
N GLY A 267 -16.53 21.64 -7.86
CA GLY A 267 -16.17 22.91 -7.24
C GLY A 267 -15.34 22.79 -5.96
N PHE A 268 -14.79 23.91 -5.54
CA PHE A 268 -13.73 23.98 -4.52
C PHE A 268 -14.14 23.37 -3.16
N LEU A 269 -15.31 23.69 -2.65
CA LEU A 269 -15.77 23.21 -1.33
C LEU A 269 -16.00 21.70 -1.33
N PHE A 270 -16.50 21.15 -2.44
CA PHE A 270 -16.68 19.70 -2.59
C PHE A 270 -15.32 18.98 -2.62
N VAL A 271 -14.38 19.49 -3.43
CA VAL A 271 -13.00 18.95 -3.49
C VAL A 271 -12.34 18.96 -2.13
N ALA A 272 -12.48 20.06 -1.37
CA ALA A 272 -11.90 20.17 -0.02
C ALA A 272 -12.51 19.13 0.94
N GLY A 273 -13.82 18.95 0.95
CA GLY A 273 -14.50 17.96 1.79
C GLY A 273 -14.13 16.52 1.40
N PHE A 274 -14.15 16.22 0.12
CA PHE A 274 -13.75 14.91 -0.41
C PHE A 274 -12.30 14.58 -0.05
N THR A 275 -11.39 15.53 -0.23
CA THR A 275 -9.95 15.35 0.08
C THR A 275 -9.71 15.13 1.58
N ALA A 276 -10.38 15.90 2.45
CA ALA A 276 -10.28 15.72 3.90
C ALA A 276 -10.73 14.31 4.33
N SER A 277 -11.84 13.82 3.76
CA SER A 277 -12.34 12.47 4.01
C SER A 277 -11.38 11.40 3.49
N ASN A 278 -10.82 11.57 2.28
CA ASN A 278 -9.85 10.62 1.71
C ASN A 278 -8.57 10.49 2.52
N LYS A 279 -8.06 11.58 3.10
CA LYS A 279 -6.89 11.52 4.00
C LYS A 279 -7.18 10.64 5.22
N LEU A 280 -8.36 10.78 5.81
CA LEU A 280 -8.77 9.95 6.94
C LEU A 280 -9.03 8.50 6.51
N TYR A 281 -9.66 8.29 5.36
CA TYR A 281 -9.85 6.96 4.77
C TYR A 281 -8.52 6.21 4.61
N GLY A 282 -7.47 6.87 4.13
CA GLY A 282 -6.15 6.24 4.00
C GLY A 282 -5.65 5.61 5.31
N VAL A 283 -5.94 6.22 6.47
CA VAL A 283 -5.61 5.62 7.79
C VAL A 283 -6.46 4.36 8.06
N LEU A 284 -7.76 4.40 7.70
CA LEU A 284 -8.69 3.27 7.92
C LEU A 284 -8.33 2.06 7.07
N GLU A 285 -7.86 2.29 5.84
CA GLU A 285 -7.43 1.26 4.91
C GLU A 285 -6.17 0.53 5.38
N MET A 286 -5.25 1.21 6.12
CA MET A 286 -3.98 0.61 6.57
C MET A 286 -4.18 -0.65 7.42
N ALA A 287 -5.26 -0.74 8.20
CA ALA A 287 -5.58 -1.93 8.95
C ALA A 287 -6.00 -3.10 8.02
N ALA A 288 -6.80 -2.84 6.99
CA ALA A 288 -7.19 -3.84 5.99
C ALA A 288 -5.99 -4.38 5.22
N VAL A 289 -5.09 -3.50 4.76
CA VAL A 289 -3.81 -3.85 4.11
C VAL A 289 -2.96 -4.74 5.01
N SER A 290 -2.90 -4.42 6.31
CA SER A 290 -2.10 -5.18 7.29
C SER A 290 -2.64 -6.59 7.51
N TYR A 291 -3.97 -6.77 7.55
CA TYR A 291 -4.59 -8.09 7.50
C TYR A 291 -4.25 -8.81 6.20
N GLY A 292 -4.25 -8.10 5.08
CA GLY A 292 -3.84 -8.63 3.79
C GLY A 292 -2.45 -9.26 3.83
N TYR A 293 -1.44 -8.53 4.31
CA TYR A 293 -0.09 -9.07 4.46
C TYR A 293 -0.03 -10.28 5.40
N ALA A 294 -0.76 -10.24 6.52
CA ALA A 294 -0.80 -11.34 7.47
C ALA A 294 -1.40 -12.61 6.85
N ILE A 295 -2.48 -12.48 6.10
CA ILE A 295 -3.16 -13.59 5.43
C ILE A 295 -2.33 -14.14 4.28
N THR A 296 -1.73 -13.29 3.44
CA THR A 296 -0.84 -13.73 2.35
C THR A 296 0.32 -14.57 2.90
N THR A 297 0.97 -14.10 3.96
CA THR A 297 2.07 -14.83 4.61
C THR A 297 1.58 -16.14 5.22
N TYR A 298 0.47 -16.09 5.97
CA TYR A 298 -0.11 -17.27 6.62
C TYR A 298 -0.50 -18.35 5.61
N VAL A 299 -1.22 -17.95 4.57
CA VAL A 299 -1.68 -18.88 3.51
C VAL A 299 -0.49 -19.43 2.74
N GLY A 300 0.46 -18.56 2.34
CA GLY A 300 1.66 -18.99 1.60
C GLY A 300 2.48 -20.04 2.36
N GLN A 301 2.78 -19.79 3.65
CA GLN A 301 3.52 -20.76 4.46
C GLN A 301 2.74 -22.07 4.68
N ASN A 302 1.44 -22.01 4.94
CA ASN A 302 0.64 -23.22 5.12
C ASN A 302 0.43 -24.00 3.81
N LEU A 303 0.38 -23.32 2.66
CA LEU A 303 0.36 -23.96 1.34
C LEU A 303 1.66 -24.74 1.11
N GLY A 304 2.81 -24.10 1.33
CA GLY A 304 4.11 -24.75 1.23
C GLY A 304 4.22 -25.98 2.13
N ALA A 305 3.72 -25.87 3.37
CA ALA A 305 3.68 -26.96 4.32
C ALA A 305 2.59 -28.03 4.03
N LYS A 306 1.81 -27.88 2.96
CA LYS A 306 0.67 -28.75 2.57
C LYS A 306 -0.40 -28.87 3.67
N LYS A 307 -0.57 -27.83 4.51
CA LYS A 307 -1.54 -27.81 5.62
C LYS A 307 -2.85 -27.12 5.22
N TYR A 308 -3.59 -27.75 4.30
CA TYR A 308 -4.77 -27.14 3.67
C TYR A 308 -5.92 -26.84 4.63
N GLN A 309 -6.19 -27.68 5.61
CA GLN A 309 -7.20 -27.39 6.63
C GLN A 309 -6.84 -26.15 7.46
N ARG A 310 -5.54 -25.93 7.71
CA ARG A 310 -5.10 -24.73 8.42
C ARG A 310 -5.33 -23.47 7.59
N ILE A 311 -5.18 -23.52 6.27
CA ILE A 311 -5.50 -22.41 5.37
C ILE A 311 -6.95 -21.99 5.57
N ARG A 312 -7.90 -22.95 5.51
CA ARG A 312 -9.34 -22.68 5.71
C ARG A 312 -9.61 -22.05 7.07
N LYS A 313 -9.08 -22.66 8.15
CA LYS A 313 -9.25 -22.15 9.52
C LYS A 313 -8.65 -20.75 9.68
N GLY A 314 -7.48 -20.49 9.07
CA GLY A 314 -6.81 -19.20 9.15
C GLY A 314 -7.55 -18.11 8.40
N VAL A 315 -7.99 -18.35 7.17
CA VAL A 315 -8.78 -17.39 6.41
C VAL A 315 -10.09 -17.10 7.13
N HIS A 316 -10.80 -18.11 7.64
CA HIS A 316 -12.02 -17.89 8.43
C HIS A 316 -11.76 -17.04 9.68
N SER A 317 -10.74 -17.38 10.47
CA SER A 317 -10.37 -16.58 11.66
C SER A 317 -9.94 -15.16 11.30
N GLY A 318 -9.17 -15.01 10.21
CA GLY A 318 -8.75 -13.71 9.69
C GLY A 318 -9.94 -12.86 9.23
N THR A 319 -10.90 -13.46 8.54
CA THR A 319 -12.16 -12.80 8.13
C THR A 319 -12.92 -12.29 9.36
N TYR A 320 -13.12 -13.14 10.36
CA TYR A 320 -13.82 -12.74 11.58
C TYR A 320 -13.14 -11.56 12.29
N MET A 321 -11.81 -11.62 12.46
CA MET A 321 -11.07 -10.54 13.11
C MET A 321 -11.04 -9.26 12.29
N ALA A 322 -10.91 -9.39 10.96
CA ALA A 322 -10.96 -8.25 10.05
C ALA A 322 -12.33 -7.54 10.13
N LEU A 323 -13.42 -8.32 10.12
CA LEU A 323 -14.78 -7.79 10.29
C LEU A 323 -14.97 -7.12 11.65
N LEU A 324 -14.53 -7.74 12.74
CA LEU A 324 -14.60 -7.13 14.06
C LEU A 324 -13.83 -5.80 14.12
N THR A 325 -12.64 -5.76 13.55
CA THR A 325 -11.83 -4.53 13.47
C THR A 325 -12.53 -3.47 12.63
N SER A 326 -13.12 -3.84 11.49
CA SER A 326 -13.87 -2.89 10.66
C SER A 326 -15.08 -2.30 11.37
N VAL A 327 -15.83 -3.11 12.14
CA VAL A 327 -16.97 -2.63 12.95
C VAL A 327 -16.52 -1.66 14.03
N VAL A 328 -15.43 -1.96 14.74
CA VAL A 328 -14.88 -1.06 15.77
C VAL A 328 -14.45 0.27 15.14
N ILE A 329 -13.69 0.22 14.05
CA ILE A 329 -13.23 1.42 13.35
C ILE A 329 -14.43 2.22 12.80
N SER A 330 -15.39 1.55 12.17
CA SER A 330 -16.63 2.18 11.68
C SER A 330 -17.39 2.88 12.79
N GLY A 331 -17.55 2.22 13.96
CA GLY A 331 -18.19 2.82 15.12
C GLY A 331 -17.48 4.09 15.61
N VAL A 332 -16.15 4.06 15.68
CA VAL A 332 -15.35 5.26 16.03
C VAL A 332 -15.54 6.37 14.99
N MET A 333 -15.55 6.04 13.70
CA MET A 333 -15.72 7.05 12.63
C MET A 333 -17.13 7.63 12.60
N VAL A 334 -18.15 6.84 12.85
CA VAL A 334 -19.54 7.33 12.93
C VAL A 334 -19.71 8.23 14.15
N LEU A 335 -19.13 7.91 15.29
CA LEU A 335 -19.31 8.68 16.53
C LEU A 335 -18.42 9.93 16.60
N PHE A 336 -17.18 9.84 16.15
CA PHE A 336 -16.14 10.89 16.32
C PHE A 336 -15.61 11.44 15.00
N GLY A 337 -16.02 10.89 13.85
CA GLY A 337 -15.48 11.25 12.53
C GLY A 337 -15.59 12.74 12.21
N ARG A 338 -16.72 13.39 12.55
CA ARG A 338 -16.89 14.84 12.35
C ARG A 338 -15.89 15.65 13.17
N ASN A 339 -15.65 15.26 14.43
CA ASN A 339 -14.68 15.94 15.30
C ASN A 339 -13.23 15.72 14.80
N ILE A 340 -12.94 14.51 14.30
CA ILE A 340 -11.61 14.21 13.73
C ILE A 340 -11.42 15.02 12.44
N LEU A 341 -12.42 15.06 11.55
CA LEU A 341 -12.36 15.85 10.31
C LEU A 341 -12.18 17.34 10.58
N SER A 342 -12.78 17.89 11.65
CA SER A 342 -12.62 19.31 12.00
C SER A 342 -11.17 19.71 12.32
N LEU A 343 -10.30 18.76 12.64
CA LEU A 343 -8.85 19.02 12.83
C LEU A 343 -8.11 19.28 11.51
N PHE A 344 -8.71 18.91 10.38
CA PHE A 344 -8.10 19.03 9.05
C PHE A 344 -8.66 20.18 8.22
N VAL A 345 -9.73 20.83 8.71
CA VAL A 345 -10.44 21.88 7.96
C VAL A 345 -10.29 23.20 8.70
N SER A 346 -9.78 24.22 7.98
CA SER A 346 -9.63 25.59 8.50
C SER A 346 -10.13 26.58 7.45
N GLY A 347 -10.67 27.72 7.88
CA GLY A 347 -11.23 28.74 7.00
C GLY A 347 -12.30 29.56 7.69
N GLU A 348 -13.19 30.20 6.92
CA GLU A 348 -14.34 30.91 7.45
C GLU A 348 -15.39 29.95 8.00
N PRO A 349 -16.14 30.31 9.08
CA PRO A 349 -17.07 29.42 9.77
C PRO A 349 -18.10 28.75 8.85
N GLU A 350 -18.63 29.47 7.87
CA GLU A 350 -19.61 28.93 6.94
C GLU A 350 -19.00 27.94 5.94
N GLN A 351 -17.79 28.22 5.44
CA GLN A 351 -17.04 27.30 4.57
C GLN A 351 -16.64 26.03 5.33
N ILE A 352 -16.16 26.16 6.57
CA ILE A 352 -15.83 25.02 7.43
C ILE A 352 -17.04 24.12 7.58
N ARG A 353 -18.22 24.68 7.84
CA ARG A 353 -19.46 23.92 8.01
C ARG A 353 -19.80 23.11 6.75
N GLN A 354 -19.78 23.76 5.57
CA GLN A 354 -20.09 23.10 4.30
C GLN A 354 -19.09 22.00 3.96
N VAL A 355 -17.79 22.27 4.12
CA VAL A 355 -16.73 21.29 3.88
C VAL A 355 -16.87 20.10 4.82
N LEU A 356 -17.15 20.32 6.12
CA LEU A 356 -17.35 19.24 7.09
C LEU A 356 -18.63 18.42 6.81
N ASP A 357 -19.69 19.04 6.31
CA ASP A 357 -20.92 18.31 5.96
C ASP A 357 -20.67 17.37 4.78
N ILE A 358 -19.96 17.81 3.74
CA ILE A 358 -19.56 16.98 2.61
C ILE A 358 -18.61 15.87 3.08
N ALA A 359 -17.56 16.23 3.81
CA ALA A 359 -16.54 15.29 4.27
C ALA A 359 -17.14 14.21 5.19
N TYR A 360 -17.99 14.60 6.15
CA TYR A 360 -18.58 13.66 7.07
C TYR A 360 -19.62 12.76 6.39
N LYS A 361 -20.40 13.28 5.44
CA LYS A 361 -21.34 12.47 4.65
C LYS A 361 -20.59 11.36 3.90
N TYR A 362 -19.52 11.69 3.22
CA TYR A 362 -18.68 10.71 2.52
C TYR A 362 -18.05 9.71 3.49
N LEU A 363 -17.44 10.19 4.58
CA LEU A 363 -16.83 9.33 5.61
C LEU A 363 -17.85 8.38 6.23
N PHE A 364 -19.07 8.85 6.51
CA PHE A 364 -20.15 8.05 7.07
C PHE A 364 -20.54 6.89 6.15
N ILE A 365 -20.70 7.19 4.85
CA ILE A 365 -21.02 6.18 3.84
C ILE A 365 -19.89 5.14 3.78
N MET A 366 -18.64 5.59 3.71
CA MET A 366 -17.46 4.69 3.70
C MET A 366 -17.38 3.84 4.98
N ALA A 367 -17.64 4.42 6.13
CA ALA A 367 -17.60 3.70 7.41
C ALA A 367 -18.64 2.58 7.46
N ILE A 368 -19.87 2.81 7.00
CA ILE A 368 -20.91 1.77 6.96
C ILE A 368 -20.48 0.57 6.09
N PHE A 369 -19.82 0.82 4.98
CA PHE A 369 -19.39 -0.22 4.04
C PHE A 369 -17.92 -0.68 4.24
N LEU A 370 -17.24 -0.21 5.27
CA LEU A 370 -15.83 -0.53 5.52
C LEU A 370 -15.57 -2.04 5.64
N TRP A 371 -16.53 -2.80 6.16
CA TRP A 371 -16.44 -4.26 6.24
C TRP A 371 -16.30 -4.94 4.86
N VAL A 372 -16.84 -4.35 3.79
CA VAL A 372 -16.68 -4.85 2.42
C VAL A 372 -15.23 -4.75 1.99
N LEU A 373 -14.58 -3.61 2.26
CA LEU A 373 -13.16 -3.39 1.99
C LEU A 373 -12.29 -4.43 2.72
N TYR A 374 -12.59 -4.71 3.98
CA TYR A 374 -11.83 -5.69 4.75
C TYR A 374 -12.00 -7.12 4.20
N LEU A 375 -13.22 -7.49 3.78
CA LEU A 375 -13.45 -8.77 3.09
C LEU A 375 -12.67 -8.85 1.77
N LEU A 376 -12.67 -7.77 1.00
CA LEU A 376 -11.90 -7.67 -0.24
C LEU A 376 -10.42 -7.97 0.00
N TYR A 377 -9.79 -7.30 0.98
CA TYR A 377 -8.37 -7.51 1.32
C TYR A 377 -8.09 -8.93 1.80
N VAL A 378 -8.97 -9.50 2.64
CA VAL A 378 -8.82 -10.86 3.15
C VAL A 378 -8.85 -11.89 2.02
N TYR A 379 -9.87 -11.88 1.16
CA TYR A 379 -10.00 -12.87 0.08
C TYR A 379 -8.98 -12.66 -1.03
N ARG A 380 -8.66 -11.41 -1.38
CA ARG A 380 -7.58 -11.08 -2.31
C ARG A 380 -6.26 -11.69 -1.85
N SER A 381 -5.91 -11.44 -0.61
CA SER A 381 -4.67 -11.89 0.00
C SER A 381 -4.62 -13.41 0.18
N ALA A 382 -5.75 -14.04 0.49
CA ALA A 382 -5.84 -15.49 0.56
C ALA A 382 -5.54 -16.13 -0.81
N ILE A 383 -6.13 -15.61 -1.88
CA ILE A 383 -5.91 -16.11 -3.25
C ILE A 383 -4.45 -15.83 -3.69
N GLN A 384 -3.91 -14.67 -3.36
CA GLN A 384 -2.48 -14.35 -3.61
C GLN A 384 -1.56 -15.32 -2.88
N GLY A 385 -1.81 -15.61 -1.60
CA GLY A 385 -1.03 -16.57 -0.81
C GLY A 385 -1.08 -17.99 -1.39
N LEU A 386 -2.17 -18.38 -2.04
CA LEU A 386 -2.28 -19.62 -2.82
C LEU A 386 -1.46 -19.59 -4.13
N GLY A 387 -0.80 -18.49 -4.45
CA GLY A 387 0.02 -18.34 -5.66
C GLY A 387 -0.76 -17.96 -6.92
N ASN A 388 -2.07 -17.74 -6.81
CA ASN A 388 -2.88 -17.26 -7.93
C ASN A 388 -2.95 -15.72 -7.88
N THR A 389 -2.36 -15.07 -8.87
CA THR A 389 -2.33 -13.60 -8.96
C THR A 389 -3.17 -13.05 -10.13
N LEU A 390 -3.66 -13.93 -11.00
CA LEU A 390 -4.54 -13.54 -12.11
C LEU A 390 -5.95 -13.17 -11.64
N ILE A 391 -6.48 -13.87 -10.66
CA ILE A 391 -7.80 -13.56 -10.09
C ILE A 391 -7.78 -12.22 -9.32
N PRO A 392 -6.80 -11.92 -8.46
CA PRO A 392 -6.57 -10.59 -7.93
C PRO A 392 -6.48 -9.51 -9.01
N LEU A 393 -5.78 -9.74 -10.10
CA LEU A 393 -5.74 -8.81 -11.23
C LEU A 393 -7.14 -8.60 -11.84
N ALA A 394 -7.89 -9.67 -12.08
CA ALA A 394 -9.27 -9.58 -12.57
C ALA A 394 -10.17 -8.80 -11.60
N SER A 395 -9.97 -8.95 -10.27
CA SER A 395 -10.68 -8.15 -9.28
C SER A 395 -10.33 -6.67 -9.36
N GLY A 396 -9.07 -6.33 -9.64
CA GLY A 396 -8.64 -4.95 -9.86
C GLY A 396 -9.28 -4.33 -11.11
N ILE A 397 -9.44 -5.11 -12.18
CA ILE A 397 -10.18 -4.67 -13.38
C ILE A 397 -11.66 -4.44 -13.05
N ALA A 398 -12.29 -5.33 -12.29
CA ALA A 398 -13.67 -5.15 -11.85
C ALA A 398 -13.85 -3.90 -10.98
N GLU A 399 -12.93 -3.64 -10.04
CA GLU A 399 -12.90 -2.38 -9.27
C GLU A 399 -12.81 -1.16 -10.17
N PHE A 400 -11.88 -1.17 -11.11
CA PHE A 400 -11.69 -0.06 -12.04
C PHE A 400 -12.96 0.23 -12.85
N VAL A 401 -13.54 -0.80 -13.48
CA VAL A 401 -14.74 -0.67 -14.31
C VAL A 401 -15.90 -0.13 -13.48
N MET A 402 -16.14 -0.69 -12.30
CA MET A 402 -17.23 -0.24 -11.43
C MET A 402 -17.00 1.19 -10.90
N ARG A 403 -15.76 1.48 -10.45
CA ARG A 403 -15.40 2.82 -9.95
C ARG A 403 -15.62 3.89 -11.00
N VAL A 404 -15.09 3.68 -12.21
CA VAL A 404 -15.20 4.63 -13.32
C VAL A 404 -16.67 4.78 -13.77
N SER A 405 -17.38 3.65 -13.94
CA SER A 405 -18.79 3.69 -14.36
C SER A 405 -19.66 4.43 -13.36
N VAL A 406 -19.52 4.14 -12.07
CA VAL A 406 -20.30 4.79 -11.02
C VAL A 406 -19.92 6.27 -10.90
N ALA A 407 -18.62 6.59 -10.93
CA ALA A 407 -18.15 7.98 -10.85
C ALA A 407 -18.67 8.86 -12.00
N LEU A 408 -18.79 8.32 -13.21
CA LEU A 408 -19.26 9.07 -14.39
C LEU A 408 -20.77 9.10 -14.54
N LEU A 409 -21.47 8.06 -14.10
CA LEU A 409 -22.91 7.90 -14.37
C LEU A 409 -23.79 8.31 -13.18
N LEU A 410 -23.42 7.89 -11.95
CA LEU A 410 -24.30 8.08 -10.80
C LEU A 410 -24.48 9.55 -10.40
N PRO A 411 -23.46 10.44 -10.48
CA PRO A 411 -23.66 11.87 -10.24
C PRO A 411 -24.64 12.53 -11.20
N LYS A 412 -24.82 12.01 -12.41
CA LYS A 412 -25.80 12.52 -13.37
C LYS A 412 -27.23 12.17 -12.98
N LEU A 413 -27.44 11.13 -12.17
CA LEU A 413 -28.75 10.62 -11.75
C LEU A 413 -29.20 11.17 -10.40
N ILE A 414 -28.28 11.26 -9.42
CA ILE A 414 -28.62 11.62 -8.03
C ILE A 414 -27.80 12.83 -7.51
N GLY A 415 -27.13 13.57 -8.41
CA GLY A 415 -26.30 14.72 -8.04
C GLY A 415 -24.91 14.33 -7.52
N GLU A 416 -24.16 15.31 -7.02
CA GLU A 416 -22.75 15.19 -6.61
C GLU A 416 -22.50 14.05 -5.59
N ASP A 417 -23.48 13.76 -4.74
CA ASP A 417 -23.41 12.66 -3.77
C ASP A 417 -23.23 11.28 -4.41
N GLY A 418 -23.57 11.14 -5.69
CA GLY A 418 -23.37 9.90 -6.43
C GLY A 418 -21.93 9.43 -6.47
N ILE A 419 -20.96 10.36 -6.38
CA ILE A 419 -19.54 10.02 -6.40
C ILE A 419 -19.11 9.22 -5.17
N PHE A 420 -19.78 9.40 -4.02
CA PHE A 420 -19.45 8.71 -2.77
C PHE A 420 -19.63 7.19 -2.85
N TYR A 421 -20.45 6.73 -3.78
CA TYR A 421 -20.71 5.30 -3.99
C TYR A 421 -19.72 4.64 -4.95
N ALA A 422 -18.86 5.41 -5.64
CA ALA A 422 -17.90 4.85 -6.60
C ALA A 422 -16.94 3.84 -5.96
N GLU A 423 -16.39 4.20 -4.79
CA GLU A 423 -15.49 3.30 -4.04
C GLU A 423 -16.23 2.06 -3.52
N ILE A 424 -17.43 2.24 -2.99
CA ILE A 424 -18.22 1.15 -2.40
C ILE A 424 -18.64 0.12 -3.45
N CYS A 425 -19.10 0.58 -4.61
CA CYS A 425 -19.45 -0.30 -5.72
C CYS A 425 -18.22 -1.05 -6.25
N ALA A 426 -17.07 -0.37 -6.33
CA ALA A 426 -15.80 -0.98 -6.69
C ALA A 426 -15.41 -2.09 -5.69
N TRP A 427 -15.41 -1.80 -4.39
CA TRP A 427 -15.11 -2.80 -3.35
C TRP A 427 -16.08 -3.98 -3.38
N THR A 428 -17.37 -3.71 -3.54
CA THR A 428 -18.41 -4.74 -3.54
C THR A 428 -18.23 -5.69 -4.72
N SER A 429 -18.00 -5.14 -5.92
CA SER A 429 -17.80 -5.97 -7.13
C SER A 429 -16.59 -6.88 -7.01
N ALA A 430 -15.47 -6.35 -6.52
CA ALA A 430 -14.26 -7.11 -6.31
C ALA A 430 -14.38 -8.12 -5.16
N ALA A 431 -14.99 -7.73 -4.03
CA ALA A 431 -15.18 -8.63 -2.89
C ALA A 431 -16.03 -9.84 -3.25
N VAL A 432 -17.12 -9.64 -4.01
CA VAL A 432 -17.98 -10.74 -4.50
C VAL A 432 -17.19 -11.66 -5.43
N LEU A 433 -16.48 -11.11 -6.42
CA LEU A 433 -15.65 -11.89 -7.33
C LEU A 433 -14.60 -12.71 -6.58
N LEU A 434 -13.89 -12.09 -5.64
CA LEU A 434 -12.84 -12.73 -4.85
C LEU A 434 -13.40 -13.80 -3.90
N PHE A 435 -14.53 -13.52 -3.25
CA PHE A 435 -15.20 -14.50 -2.39
C PHE A 435 -15.60 -15.76 -3.14
N ILE A 436 -16.31 -15.60 -4.27
CA ILE A 436 -16.73 -16.72 -5.11
C ILE A 436 -15.51 -17.50 -5.61
N SER A 437 -14.49 -16.78 -6.11
CA SER A 437 -13.26 -17.40 -6.60
C SER A 437 -12.53 -18.17 -5.50
N TYR A 438 -12.43 -17.61 -4.28
CA TYR A 438 -11.83 -18.31 -3.15
C TYR A 438 -12.59 -19.59 -2.80
N MET A 439 -13.92 -19.54 -2.76
CA MET A 439 -14.74 -20.73 -2.46
C MET A 439 -14.58 -21.85 -3.51
N ILE A 440 -14.35 -21.49 -4.77
CA ILE A 440 -14.09 -22.46 -5.85
C ILE A 440 -12.66 -23.03 -5.70
N ILE A 441 -11.68 -22.18 -5.50
CA ILE A 441 -10.26 -22.58 -5.45
C ILE A 441 -9.99 -23.47 -4.24
N ILE A 442 -10.48 -23.08 -3.06
CA ILE A 442 -10.17 -23.80 -1.83
C ILE A 442 -10.74 -25.23 -1.80
N ARG A 443 -11.76 -25.51 -2.61
CA ARG A 443 -12.32 -26.86 -2.77
C ARG A 443 -11.35 -27.82 -3.48
N LYS A 444 -10.42 -27.31 -4.29
CA LYS A 444 -9.40 -28.12 -4.97
C LYS A 444 -8.31 -28.61 -4.02
N TYR A 445 -8.13 -27.93 -2.89
CA TYR A 445 -7.19 -28.32 -1.84
C TYR A 445 -7.90 -29.18 -0.79
N LYS A 446 -8.28 -30.40 -1.19
CA LYS A 446 -8.74 -31.46 -0.27
C LYS A 446 -7.52 -32.25 0.19
N GLU A 447 -7.57 -32.77 1.42
CA GLU A 447 -6.60 -33.77 1.91
C GLU A 447 -6.78 -35.09 1.23
#